data_1860399eaeb397bcc7994d0f54cbeb40
#
_entry.id   1860399eaeb397bcc7994d0f54cbeb40
#
_cell.length_a   1.000
_cell.length_b   1.000
_cell.length_c   1.000
_cell.angle_alpha   90.00
_cell.angle_beta   90.00
_cell.angle_gamma   90.00
#
_symmetry.space_group_name_H-M   'P 1'
#
loop_
_entity.id
_entity.type
_entity.pdbx_description
1 polymer ?
#
loop_
_entity_poly.entity_id
_entity_poly.type
_entity_poly.pdbx_seq_one_letter_code
_entity_poly.pdbx_strand_id
1 'polypeptide(L)'
;MTTDVVFATSWSDLESYASDPSIDLALVDPSAEGAMNIGAATHTLKHYRHTPVAAYVPLTCENLKAVVYLSGHGLREAFLHPMTDGRQLSQFAHRLAGHRLAYEFLGSFETRLAHLDPRLVNALKDLFERPHRYETAGDIGRESGVSTKSIYREFHGAGLGTPRKFVTAAKILRGYAYLRGSQERIGSIGKEVGYAGGRTFAREVLDIFGCSPVRLRKFENDAEVSTQLVEWVQKPERRGDAC
;
A
#
# COMPACT_ATOMS: atom_id res chain seq x y z
N MET A 1 8.19 7.47 -13.79
CA MET A 1 7.85 8.39 -12.71
C MET A 1 9.15 8.99 -12.23
N THR A 2 9.37 10.25 -12.46
CA THR A 2 10.34 11.03 -11.72
C THR A 2 9.76 11.18 -10.33
N THR A 3 10.51 10.79 -9.32
CA THR A 3 10.16 11.11 -7.93
C THR A 3 10.53 12.57 -7.75
N ASP A 4 9.52 13.43 -7.67
CA ASP A 4 9.76 14.82 -7.33
C ASP A 4 10.06 14.89 -5.84
N VAL A 5 11.26 15.35 -5.51
CA VAL A 5 11.72 15.48 -4.13
C VAL A 5 11.63 16.96 -3.75
N VAL A 6 10.82 17.25 -2.74
CA VAL A 6 10.72 18.58 -2.15
C VAL A 6 11.51 18.56 -0.85
N PHE A 7 12.42 19.52 -0.68
CA PHE A 7 13.23 19.65 0.52
C PHE A 7 12.60 20.68 1.46
N ALA A 8 12.23 20.24 2.67
CA ALA A 8 11.90 21.14 3.76
C ALA A 8 13.18 21.52 4.51
N THR A 9 13.38 22.79 4.76
CA THR A 9 14.55 23.32 5.48
C THR A 9 14.26 23.51 6.97
N SER A 10 13.01 23.40 7.36
CA SER A 10 12.52 23.53 8.74
C SER A 10 11.31 22.61 8.99
N TRP A 11 10.98 22.41 10.25
CA TRP A 11 9.76 21.71 10.64
C TRP A 11 8.49 22.45 10.18
N SER A 12 8.51 23.80 10.15
CA SER A 12 7.42 24.61 9.63
C SER A 12 7.20 24.40 8.14
N ASP A 13 8.28 24.30 7.35
CA ASP A 13 8.18 23.97 5.92
C ASP A 13 7.61 22.58 5.72
N LEU A 14 8.09 21.60 6.51
CA LEU A 14 7.58 20.24 6.46
C LEU A 14 6.08 20.17 6.73
N GLU A 15 5.59 20.91 7.72
CA GLU A 15 4.17 20.98 8.05
C GLU A 15 3.33 21.53 6.89
N SER A 16 3.84 22.53 6.18
CA SER A 16 3.16 23.08 5.01
C SER A 16 3.05 22.06 3.87
N TYR A 17 4.12 21.31 3.61
CA TYR A 17 4.14 20.27 2.58
C TYR A 17 3.34 19.02 2.99
N ALA A 18 3.41 18.60 4.25
CA ALA A 18 2.69 17.42 4.74
C ALA A 18 1.16 17.59 4.68
N SER A 19 0.68 18.83 4.56
CA SER A 19 -0.73 19.13 4.33
C SER A 19 -1.15 18.98 2.86
N ASP A 20 -0.19 18.89 1.92
CA ASP A 20 -0.45 18.70 0.50
C ASP A 20 -0.76 17.24 0.19
N PRO A 21 -1.96 16.93 -0.35
CA PRO A 21 -2.34 15.55 -0.68
C PRO A 21 -1.49 14.93 -1.80
N SER A 22 -0.69 15.71 -2.52
CA SER A 22 0.25 15.21 -3.53
C SER A 22 1.51 14.59 -2.92
N ILE A 23 1.78 14.80 -1.63
CA ILE A 23 2.94 14.25 -0.94
C ILE A 23 2.67 12.79 -0.53
N ASP A 24 3.38 11.88 -1.15
CA ASP A 24 3.24 10.45 -0.92
C ASP A 24 4.02 9.93 0.30
N LEU A 25 5.08 10.64 0.71
CA LEU A 25 5.98 10.23 1.81
C LEU A 25 6.74 11.44 2.34
N ALA A 26 6.84 11.56 3.66
CA ALA A 26 7.78 12.44 4.33
C ALA A 26 8.95 11.64 4.93
N LEU A 27 10.17 11.99 4.55
CA LEU A 27 11.39 11.50 5.21
C LEU A 27 11.89 12.56 6.17
N VAL A 28 12.03 12.21 7.44
CA VAL A 28 12.40 13.16 8.49
C VAL A 28 13.67 12.73 9.21
N ASP A 29 14.50 13.69 9.53
CA ASP A 29 15.58 13.56 10.52
C ASP A 29 15.25 14.44 11.72
N PRO A 30 14.94 13.88 12.90
CA PRO A 30 14.64 14.66 14.09
C PRO A 30 15.79 15.58 14.55
N SER A 31 16.99 15.36 14.03
CA SER A 31 18.20 16.16 14.35
C SER A 31 18.61 17.14 13.23
N ALA A 32 17.83 17.27 12.16
CA ALA A 32 18.20 18.03 10.95
C ALA A 32 18.52 19.52 11.23
N GLU A 33 17.87 20.12 12.23
CA GLU A 33 18.11 21.53 12.62
C GLU A 33 19.27 21.70 13.63
N GLY A 34 20.12 20.68 13.78
CA GLY A 34 21.28 20.71 14.66
C GLY A 34 21.01 20.32 16.13
N ALA A 35 19.74 20.18 16.51
CA ALA A 35 19.31 19.68 17.81
C ALA A 35 18.17 18.68 17.65
N MET A 36 18.14 17.68 18.53
CA MET A 36 17.07 16.66 18.52
C MET A 36 15.72 17.29 18.83
N ASN A 37 14.78 17.30 17.87
CA ASN A 37 13.44 17.86 18.00
C ASN A 37 12.36 16.78 17.97
N ILE A 38 12.30 15.99 19.05
CA ILE A 38 11.28 14.94 19.25
C ILE A 38 9.85 15.50 19.27
N GLY A 39 9.70 16.73 19.79
CA GLY A 39 8.39 17.38 19.86
C GLY A 39 7.78 17.63 18.48
N ALA A 40 8.54 18.23 17.57
CA ALA A 40 8.11 18.48 16.20
C ALA A 40 7.85 17.17 15.44
N ALA A 41 8.75 16.18 15.56
CA ALA A 41 8.56 14.88 14.95
C ALA A 41 7.26 14.17 15.43
N THR A 42 6.99 14.24 16.74
CA THR A 42 5.76 13.68 17.32
C THR A 42 4.52 14.44 16.86
N HIS A 43 4.61 15.77 16.73
CA HIS A 43 3.52 16.60 16.21
C HIS A 43 3.19 16.22 14.78
N THR A 44 4.20 16.12 13.91
CA THR A 44 4.04 15.68 12.52
C THR A 44 3.35 14.32 12.42
N LEU A 45 3.81 13.31 13.17
CA LEU A 45 3.22 11.97 13.19
C LEU A 45 1.75 11.96 13.63
N LYS A 46 1.34 12.84 14.53
CA LYS A 46 -0.03 12.91 15.04
C LYS A 46 -0.99 13.67 14.11
N HIS A 47 -0.53 14.74 13.50
CA HIS A 47 -1.39 15.64 12.72
C HIS A 47 -1.50 15.23 11.25
N TYR A 48 -0.43 14.68 10.67
CA TYR A 48 -0.39 14.31 9.25
C TYR A 48 -0.55 12.81 9.03
N ARG A 49 -1.64 12.25 9.53
CA ARG A 49 -1.92 10.80 9.48
C ARG A 49 -2.08 10.25 8.06
N HIS A 50 -2.38 11.12 7.10
CA HIS A 50 -2.57 10.74 5.69
C HIS A 50 -1.25 10.63 4.93
N THR A 51 -0.23 11.39 5.34
CA THR A 51 1.12 11.33 4.77
C THR A 51 1.97 10.39 5.61
N PRO A 52 2.39 9.25 5.07
CA PRO A 52 3.30 8.35 5.79
C PRO A 52 4.62 9.06 6.09
N VAL A 53 5.06 8.93 7.34
CA VAL A 53 6.33 9.51 7.80
C VAL A 53 7.31 8.39 8.12
N ALA A 54 8.51 8.47 7.57
CA ALA A 54 9.62 7.60 7.92
C ALA A 54 10.82 8.44 8.40
N ALA A 55 11.60 7.90 9.33
CA ALA A 55 12.86 8.52 9.72
C ALA A 55 13.99 8.11 8.78
N TYR A 56 14.86 9.06 8.42
CA TYR A 56 16.12 8.80 7.73
C TYR A 56 17.24 9.48 8.52
N VAL A 57 17.93 8.71 9.34
CA VAL A 57 18.80 9.25 10.37
C VAL A 57 20.19 8.59 10.39
N PRO A 58 21.25 9.31 10.78
CA PRO A 58 22.54 8.70 11.07
C PRO A 58 22.45 7.64 12.16
N LEU A 59 23.24 6.57 12.06
CA LEU A 59 23.31 5.52 13.07
C LEU A 59 24.06 6.01 14.31
N THR A 60 23.33 6.62 15.24
CA THR A 60 23.83 7.07 16.56
C THR A 60 22.94 6.53 17.67
N CYS A 61 23.48 6.42 18.90
CA CYS A 61 22.69 5.99 20.05
C CYS A 61 21.53 6.94 20.33
N GLU A 62 21.69 8.24 20.09
CA GLU A 62 20.65 9.25 20.27
C GLU A 62 19.52 9.07 19.26
N ASN A 63 19.85 8.94 17.98
CA ASN A 63 18.87 8.70 16.93
C ASN A 63 18.13 7.38 17.10
N LEU A 64 18.80 6.32 17.55
CA LEU A 64 18.14 5.06 17.86
C LEU A 64 17.11 5.20 18.99
N LYS A 65 17.43 5.93 20.05
CA LYS A 65 16.47 6.23 21.13
C LYS A 65 15.29 7.04 20.62
N ALA A 66 15.53 8.04 19.76
CA ALA A 66 14.49 8.84 19.12
C ALA A 66 13.57 7.97 18.27
N VAL A 67 14.11 7.09 17.43
CA VAL A 67 13.35 6.16 16.59
C VAL A 67 12.48 5.23 17.43
N VAL A 68 13.03 4.66 18.50
CA VAL A 68 12.25 3.80 19.43
C VAL A 68 11.10 4.59 20.06
N TYR A 69 11.36 5.80 20.53
CA TYR A 69 10.32 6.65 21.09
C TYR A 69 9.22 6.99 20.06
N LEU A 70 9.63 7.43 18.86
CA LEU A 70 8.71 7.81 17.78
C LEU A 70 7.90 6.62 17.23
N SER A 71 8.43 5.39 17.32
CA SER A 71 7.68 4.18 16.97
C SER A 71 6.43 4.00 17.82
N GLY A 72 6.49 4.37 19.10
CA GLY A 72 5.33 4.41 20.00
C GLY A 72 4.31 5.52 19.64
N HIS A 73 4.69 6.47 18.75
CA HIS A 73 3.86 7.60 18.33
C HIS A 73 3.43 7.52 16.85
N GLY A 74 3.65 6.38 16.21
CA GLY A 74 3.16 6.15 14.83
C GLY A 74 4.23 6.15 13.75
N LEU A 75 5.52 6.30 14.09
CA LEU A 75 6.60 6.09 13.14
C LEU A 75 6.63 4.61 12.73
N ARG A 76 6.47 4.33 11.44
CA ARG A 76 6.36 2.95 10.93
C ARG A 76 7.67 2.38 10.42
N GLU A 77 8.57 3.24 9.97
CA GLU A 77 9.83 2.84 9.35
C GLU A 77 10.94 3.81 9.70
N ALA A 78 12.16 3.30 9.84
CA ALA A 78 13.35 4.10 10.02
C ALA A 78 14.50 3.54 9.18
N PHE A 79 15.17 4.42 8.47
CA PHE A 79 16.33 4.12 7.65
C PHE A 79 17.59 4.70 8.28
N LEU A 80 18.58 3.86 8.45
CA LEU A 80 19.83 4.23 9.13
C LEU A 80 20.92 4.50 8.09
N HIS A 81 21.32 5.74 7.97
CA HIS A 81 22.47 6.12 7.13
C HIS A 81 23.79 5.79 7.86
N PRO A 82 24.81 5.21 7.18
CA PRO A 82 24.87 4.85 5.76
C PRO A 82 24.44 3.41 5.44
N MET A 83 23.80 2.71 6.36
CA MET A 83 23.45 1.28 6.19
C MET A 83 22.32 1.05 5.19
N THR A 84 21.44 2.05 5.00
CA THR A 84 20.30 1.95 4.07
C THR A 84 20.71 2.42 2.68
N ASP A 85 20.60 1.56 1.69
CA ASP A 85 20.84 1.92 0.30
C ASP A 85 19.59 2.54 -0.38
N GLY A 86 19.81 3.20 -1.53
CA GLY A 86 18.74 3.83 -2.29
C GLY A 86 17.67 2.84 -2.77
N ARG A 87 17.98 1.52 -2.86
CA ARG A 87 17.02 0.50 -3.24
C ARG A 87 15.99 0.24 -2.14
N GLN A 88 16.43 0.21 -0.90
CA GLN A 88 15.55 0.03 0.26
C GLN A 88 14.59 1.21 0.40
N LEU A 89 15.07 2.44 0.23
CA LEU A 89 14.22 3.64 0.20
C LEU A 89 13.21 3.59 -0.95
N SER A 90 13.66 3.22 -2.15
CA SER A 90 12.78 3.07 -3.31
C SER A 90 11.71 2.00 -3.08
N GLN A 91 12.07 0.82 -2.58
CA GLN A 91 11.12 -0.24 -2.26
C GLN A 91 10.10 0.21 -1.20
N PHE A 92 10.53 0.99 -0.22
CA PHE A 92 9.63 1.56 0.77
C PHE A 92 8.66 2.56 0.16
N ALA A 93 9.12 3.49 -0.66
CA ALA A 93 8.27 4.44 -1.37
C ALA A 93 7.21 3.71 -2.24
N HIS A 94 7.60 2.62 -2.91
CA HIS A 94 6.65 1.81 -3.69
C HIS A 94 5.63 1.07 -2.82
N ARG A 95 6.04 0.59 -1.64
CA ARG A 95 5.10 0.01 -0.68
C ARG A 95 4.05 1.04 -0.25
N LEU A 96 4.47 2.27 0.03
CA LEU A 96 3.57 3.35 0.44
C LEU A 96 2.61 3.79 -0.68
N ALA A 97 3.12 3.96 -1.90
CA ALA A 97 2.24 4.23 -3.05
C ALA A 97 1.18 3.13 -3.23
N GLY A 98 1.58 1.86 -3.02
CA GLY A 98 0.63 0.74 -2.99
C GLY A 98 -0.40 0.83 -1.86
N HIS A 99 -0.04 1.38 -0.70
CA HIS A 99 -0.99 1.60 0.40
C HIS A 99 -2.01 2.70 0.08
N ARG A 100 -1.57 3.80 -0.54
CA ARG A 100 -2.50 4.86 -0.97
C ARG A 100 -3.52 4.33 -1.95
N LEU A 101 -3.08 3.65 -3.01
CA LEU A 101 -3.96 3.03 -3.99
C LEU A 101 -4.93 2.03 -3.37
N ALA A 102 -4.45 1.25 -2.39
CA ALA A 102 -5.27 0.31 -1.65
C ALA A 102 -6.35 1.02 -0.81
N TYR A 103 -6.00 2.13 -0.17
CA TYR A 103 -6.93 2.93 0.62
C TYR A 103 -8.02 3.56 -0.26
N GLU A 104 -7.62 4.17 -1.39
CA GLU A 104 -8.56 4.73 -2.37
C GLU A 104 -9.50 3.66 -2.94
N PHE A 105 -8.95 2.49 -3.27
CA PHE A 105 -9.75 1.36 -3.73
C PHE A 105 -10.77 0.90 -2.68
N LEU A 106 -10.36 0.68 -1.43
CA LEU A 106 -11.25 0.29 -0.34
C LEU A 106 -12.29 1.37 -0.05
N GLY A 107 -11.92 2.66 -0.15
CA GLY A 107 -12.82 3.80 -0.02
C GLY A 107 -13.96 3.76 -1.02
N SER A 108 -13.72 3.25 -2.24
CA SER A 108 -14.79 3.06 -3.25
C SER A 108 -15.87 2.04 -2.83
N PHE A 109 -15.61 1.26 -1.79
CA PHE A 109 -16.52 0.27 -1.22
C PHE A 109 -16.95 0.59 0.21
N GLU A 110 -16.60 1.77 0.76
CA GLU A 110 -16.76 2.11 2.19
C GLU A 110 -18.16 1.79 2.72
N THR A 111 -19.21 2.29 2.04
CA THR A 111 -20.60 2.06 2.43
C THR A 111 -20.96 0.56 2.48
N ARG A 112 -20.45 -0.22 1.53
CA ARG A 112 -20.70 -1.66 1.45
C ARG A 112 -19.90 -2.44 2.49
N LEU A 113 -18.64 -2.04 2.73
CA LEU A 113 -17.78 -2.63 3.75
C LEU A 113 -18.33 -2.41 5.17
N ALA A 114 -19.03 -1.31 5.40
CA ALA A 114 -19.66 -1.02 6.70
C ALA A 114 -20.75 -2.05 7.08
N HIS A 115 -21.25 -2.83 6.14
CA HIS A 115 -22.23 -3.90 6.39
C HIS A 115 -21.60 -5.27 6.71
N LEU A 116 -20.28 -5.40 6.59
CA LEU A 116 -19.56 -6.63 6.89
C LEU A 116 -19.24 -6.76 8.40
N ASP A 117 -18.99 -7.99 8.84
CA ASP A 117 -18.39 -8.23 10.17
C ASP A 117 -17.09 -7.39 10.33
N PRO A 118 -16.93 -6.62 11.41
CA PRO A 118 -15.73 -5.80 11.63
C PRO A 118 -14.41 -6.59 11.56
N ARG A 119 -14.42 -7.87 11.96
CA ARG A 119 -13.25 -8.76 11.85
C ARG A 119 -12.89 -9.02 10.39
N LEU A 120 -13.89 -9.16 9.53
CA LEU A 120 -13.68 -9.33 8.09
C LEU A 120 -13.16 -8.04 7.45
N VAL A 121 -13.66 -6.86 7.85
CA VAL A 121 -13.14 -5.56 7.41
C VAL A 121 -11.67 -5.41 7.79
N ASN A 122 -11.29 -5.78 9.01
CA ASN A 122 -9.88 -5.73 9.46
C ASN A 122 -8.99 -6.69 8.66
N ALA A 123 -9.47 -7.90 8.37
CA ALA A 123 -8.74 -8.86 7.52
C ALA A 123 -8.58 -8.36 6.09
N LEU A 124 -9.58 -7.63 5.55
CA LEU A 124 -9.46 -6.99 4.24
C LEU A 124 -8.43 -5.86 4.26
N LYS A 125 -8.37 -5.04 5.30
CA LYS A 125 -7.31 -4.03 5.44
C LYS A 125 -5.93 -4.68 5.46
N ASP A 126 -5.74 -5.76 6.25
CA ASP A 126 -4.48 -6.52 6.28
C ASP A 126 -4.14 -7.14 4.91
N LEU A 127 -5.13 -7.66 4.18
CA LEU A 127 -4.95 -8.15 2.82
C LEU A 127 -4.32 -7.10 1.91
N PHE A 128 -4.81 -5.86 1.94
CA PHE A 128 -4.29 -4.78 1.12
C PHE A 128 -2.94 -4.24 1.62
N GLU A 129 -2.66 -4.35 2.91
CA GLU A 129 -1.34 -4.03 3.47
C GLU A 129 -0.28 -5.10 3.14
N ARG A 130 -0.65 -6.39 3.14
CA ARG A 130 0.26 -7.54 3.01
C ARG A 130 -0.26 -8.59 2.03
N PRO A 131 -0.51 -8.24 0.75
CA PRO A 131 -1.19 -9.11 -0.20
C PRO A 131 -0.47 -10.43 -0.49
N HIS A 132 0.86 -10.47 -0.30
CA HIS A 132 1.68 -11.68 -0.49
C HIS A 132 1.35 -12.80 0.51
N ARG A 133 0.66 -12.51 1.63
CA ARG A 133 0.25 -13.48 2.65
C ARG A 133 -1.06 -14.20 2.30
N TYR A 134 -1.76 -13.74 1.28
CA TYR A 134 -3.09 -14.22 0.90
C TYR A 134 -3.07 -14.83 -0.50
N GLU A 135 -3.46 -16.08 -0.61
CA GLU A 135 -3.60 -16.77 -1.91
C GLU A 135 -5.07 -16.97 -2.27
N THR A 136 -5.91 -17.20 -1.26
CA THR A 136 -7.31 -17.61 -1.40
C THR A 136 -8.23 -16.87 -0.43
N ALA A 137 -9.53 -16.99 -0.64
CA ALA A 137 -10.54 -16.54 0.33
C ALA A 137 -10.43 -17.25 1.69
N GLY A 138 -9.84 -18.46 1.71
CA GLY A 138 -9.58 -19.20 2.95
C GLY A 138 -8.58 -18.48 3.86
N ASP A 139 -7.62 -17.75 3.30
CA ASP A 139 -6.65 -16.99 4.08
C ASP A 139 -7.32 -15.79 4.76
N ILE A 140 -8.27 -15.14 4.08
CA ILE A 140 -9.12 -14.09 4.70
C ILE A 140 -9.91 -14.70 5.87
N GLY A 141 -10.42 -15.92 5.68
CA GLY A 141 -11.14 -16.66 6.74
C GLY A 141 -10.27 -16.95 7.95
N ARG A 142 -9.03 -17.37 7.71
CA ARG A 142 -8.06 -17.65 8.79
C ARG A 142 -7.73 -16.39 9.59
N GLU A 143 -7.52 -15.27 8.91
CA GLU A 143 -7.19 -13.99 9.55
C GLU A 143 -8.37 -13.40 10.31
N SER A 144 -9.58 -13.46 9.74
CA SER A 144 -10.79 -12.89 10.37
C SER A 144 -11.45 -13.80 11.41
N GLY A 145 -11.12 -15.10 11.44
CA GLY A 145 -11.87 -16.10 12.20
C GLY A 145 -13.29 -16.37 11.65
N VAL A 146 -13.60 -15.93 10.42
CA VAL A 146 -14.88 -16.13 9.76
C VAL A 146 -14.80 -17.27 8.76
N SER A 147 -15.79 -18.17 8.72
CA SER A 147 -15.77 -19.28 7.77
C SER A 147 -15.80 -18.78 6.32
N THR A 148 -15.11 -19.48 5.41
CA THR A 148 -15.10 -19.12 3.98
C THR A 148 -16.52 -19.00 3.40
N LYS A 149 -17.43 -19.92 3.79
CA LYS A 149 -18.83 -19.87 3.37
C LYS A 149 -19.52 -18.59 3.84
N SER A 150 -19.28 -18.16 5.08
CA SER A 150 -19.83 -16.91 5.63
C SER A 150 -19.26 -15.70 4.89
N ILE A 151 -17.98 -15.69 4.57
CA ILE A 151 -17.34 -14.60 3.80
C ILE A 151 -18.02 -14.42 2.45
N TYR A 152 -18.22 -15.49 1.69
CA TYR A 152 -18.91 -15.42 0.40
C TYR A 152 -20.36 -14.91 0.54
N ARG A 153 -21.07 -15.35 1.59
CA ARG A 153 -22.43 -14.89 1.88
C ARG A 153 -22.47 -13.40 2.21
N GLU A 154 -21.56 -12.91 3.05
CA GLU A 154 -21.48 -11.50 3.42
C GLU A 154 -21.10 -10.63 2.24
N PHE A 155 -20.13 -11.03 1.44
CA PHE A 155 -19.76 -10.33 0.20
C PHE A 155 -20.94 -10.22 -0.77
N HIS A 156 -21.67 -11.30 -0.96
CA HIS A 156 -22.86 -11.31 -1.79
C HIS A 156 -23.95 -10.39 -1.22
N GLY A 157 -24.21 -10.47 0.09
CA GLY A 157 -25.21 -9.64 0.77
C GLY A 157 -24.89 -8.14 0.72
N ALA A 158 -23.61 -7.78 0.77
CA ALA A 158 -23.14 -6.40 0.66
C ALA A 158 -23.03 -5.91 -0.80
N GLY A 159 -23.32 -6.74 -1.79
CA GLY A 159 -23.18 -6.39 -3.21
C GLY A 159 -21.72 -6.16 -3.63
N LEU A 160 -20.78 -6.77 -2.91
CA LEU A 160 -19.37 -6.81 -3.27
C LEU A 160 -19.14 -7.91 -4.32
N GLY A 161 -18.04 -7.83 -5.03
CA GLY A 161 -17.60 -8.94 -5.87
C GLY A 161 -17.23 -10.18 -5.04
N THR A 162 -16.48 -11.13 -5.63
CA THR A 162 -16.06 -12.30 -4.85
C THR A 162 -14.81 -11.98 -3.99
N PRO A 163 -14.64 -12.68 -2.84
CA PRO A 163 -13.43 -12.54 -2.02
C PRO A 163 -12.13 -12.79 -2.81
N ARG A 164 -12.16 -13.72 -3.76
CA ARG A 164 -11.02 -14.01 -4.66
C ARG A 164 -10.62 -12.77 -5.48
N LYS A 165 -11.60 -12.02 -5.99
CA LYS A 165 -11.32 -10.79 -6.74
C LYS A 165 -10.67 -9.72 -5.86
N PHE A 166 -11.02 -9.63 -4.58
CA PHE A 166 -10.35 -8.74 -3.64
C PHE A 166 -8.89 -9.15 -3.40
N VAL A 167 -8.60 -10.47 -3.29
CA VAL A 167 -7.21 -10.96 -3.21
C VAL A 167 -6.42 -10.58 -4.46
N THR A 168 -6.98 -10.79 -5.65
CA THR A 168 -6.35 -10.38 -6.92
C THR A 168 -6.17 -8.87 -6.97
N ALA A 169 -7.19 -8.08 -6.61
CA ALA A 169 -7.11 -6.62 -6.62
C ALA A 169 -5.98 -6.09 -5.72
N ALA A 170 -5.85 -6.62 -4.50
CA ALA A 170 -4.79 -6.23 -3.58
C ALA A 170 -3.38 -6.52 -4.16
N LYS A 171 -3.20 -7.70 -4.77
CA LYS A 171 -1.93 -8.07 -5.43
C LYS A 171 -1.64 -7.18 -6.64
N ILE A 172 -2.65 -6.87 -7.45
CA ILE A 172 -2.50 -6.05 -8.65
C ILE A 172 -2.17 -4.60 -8.28
N LEU A 173 -2.85 -3.99 -7.31
CA LEU A 173 -2.53 -2.62 -6.85
C LEU A 173 -1.11 -2.52 -6.32
N ARG A 174 -0.69 -3.48 -5.51
CA ARG A 174 0.69 -3.55 -5.02
C ARG A 174 1.68 -3.74 -6.17
N GLY A 175 1.38 -4.63 -7.12
CA GLY A 175 2.21 -4.88 -8.30
C GLY A 175 2.30 -3.66 -9.21
N TYR A 176 1.21 -2.91 -9.36
CA TYR A 176 1.19 -1.67 -10.12
C TYR A 176 2.08 -0.59 -9.48
N ALA A 177 2.04 -0.43 -8.16
CA ALA A 177 2.94 0.48 -7.47
C ALA A 177 4.42 0.15 -7.73
N TYR A 178 4.79 -1.14 -7.71
CA TYR A 178 6.14 -1.57 -8.09
C TYR A 178 6.44 -1.31 -9.57
N LEU A 179 5.49 -1.56 -10.46
CA LEU A 179 5.66 -1.29 -11.90
C LEU A 179 5.97 0.19 -12.16
N ARG A 180 5.22 1.09 -11.52
CA ARG A 180 5.37 2.54 -11.68
C ARG A 180 6.71 3.03 -11.19
N GLY A 181 7.15 2.55 -10.09
CA GLY A 181 8.27 3.11 -9.37
C GLY A 181 9.61 2.43 -9.58
N SER A 182 9.67 1.30 -10.30
CA SER A 182 10.92 0.59 -10.48
C SER A 182 11.11 0.07 -11.91
N GLN A 183 12.38 -0.21 -12.25
CA GLN A 183 12.74 -0.93 -13.48
C GLN A 183 12.85 -2.45 -13.23
N GLU A 184 12.25 -2.92 -12.14
CA GLU A 184 12.31 -4.34 -11.80
C GLU A 184 11.66 -5.23 -12.87
N ARG A 185 12.15 -6.46 -12.95
CA ARG A 185 11.61 -7.48 -13.87
C ARG A 185 10.23 -7.89 -13.42
N ILE A 186 9.33 -8.09 -14.37
CA ILE A 186 7.95 -8.54 -14.11
C ILE A 186 7.90 -9.82 -13.27
N GLY A 187 8.89 -10.71 -13.45
CA GLY A 187 9.03 -11.93 -12.65
C GLY A 187 9.29 -11.67 -11.17
N SER A 188 10.11 -10.69 -10.86
CA SER A 188 10.41 -10.28 -9.47
C SER A 188 9.18 -9.64 -8.83
N ILE A 189 8.55 -8.70 -9.54
CA ILE A 189 7.32 -8.03 -9.06
C ILE A 189 6.22 -9.08 -8.77
N GLY A 190 6.00 -10.03 -9.69
CA GLY A 190 5.00 -11.07 -9.50
C GLY A 190 5.25 -11.89 -8.23
N LYS A 191 6.50 -12.25 -7.95
CA LYS A 191 6.86 -12.98 -6.72
C LYS A 191 6.66 -12.13 -5.47
N GLU A 192 7.06 -10.85 -5.51
CA GLU A 192 6.95 -9.92 -4.39
C GLU A 192 5.50 -9.73 -3.94
N VAL A 193 4.56 -9.71 -4.87
CA VAL A 193 3.13 -9.57 -4.56
C VAL A 193 2.41 -10.90 -4.30
N GLY A 194 3.16 -12.01 -4.26
CA GLY A 194 2.64 -13.33 -3.87
C GLY A 194 2.05 -14.16 -5.01
N TYR A 195 2.52 -13.96 -6.25
CA TYR A 195 2.28 -14.92 -7.34
C TYR A 195 3.44 -15.91 -7.45
N ALA A 196 3.18 -17.11 -7.97
CA ALA A 196 4.21 -18.10 -8.24
C ALA A 196 5.28 -17.58 -9.22
N GLY A 197 4.96 -16.59 -10.05
CA GLY A 197 5.88 -15.96 -10.99
C GLY A 197 5.23 -14.90 -11.88
N GLY A 198 6.06 -14.27 -12.69
CA GLY A 198 5.64 -13.15 -13.54
C GLY A 198 4.60 -13.51 -14.62
N ARG A 199 4.51 -14.77 -15.05
CA ARG A 199 3.52 -15.19 -16.05
C ARG A 199 2.10 -15.08 -15.50
N THR A 200 1.88 -15.52 -14.27
CA THR A 200 0.56 -15.44 -13.62
C THR A 200 0.17 -13.99 -13.39
N PHE A 201 1.08 -13.18 -12.86
CA PHE A 201 0.87 -11.75 -12.70
C PHE A 201 0.53 -11.05 -14.03
N ALA A 202 1.29 -11.35 -15.09
CA ALA A 202 1.06 -10.75 -16.40
C ALA A 202 -0.29 -11.14 -17.01
N ARG A 203 -0.76 -12.36 -16.77
CA ARG A 203 -2.08 -12.83 -17.20
C ARG A 203 -3.20 -12.07 -16.48
N GLU A 204 -3.12 -11.96 -15.14
CA GLU A 204 -4.12 -11.20 -14.38
C GLU A 204 -4.17 -9.73 -14.81
N VAL A 205 -3.01 -9.09 -15.04
CA VAL A 205 -2.95 -7.71 -15.57
C VAL A 205 -3.64 -7.63 -16.94
N LEU A 206 -3.37 -8.58 -17.84
CA LEU A 206 -3.99 -8.60 -19.18
C LEU A 206 -5.50 -8.80 -19.09
N ASP A 207 -5.97 -9.70 -18.21
CA ASP A 207 -7.39 -10.00 -18.02
C ASP A 207 -8.17 -8.79 -17.44
N ILE A 208 -7.52 -8.00 -16.58
CA ILE A 208 -8.13 -6.84 -15.93
C ILE A 208 -8.09 -5.59 -16.84
N PHE A 209 -6.90 -5.27 -17.38
CA PHE A 209 -6.64 -4.00 -18.08
C PHE A 209 -6.56 -4.12 -19.60
N GLY A 210 -6.65 -5.33 -20.17
CA GLY A 210 -6.51 -5.55 -21.60
C GLY A 210 -5.11 -5.23 -22.15
N CYS A 211 -4.11 -5.06 -21.29
CA CYS A 211 -2.76 -4.71 -21.70
C CYS A 211 -1.69 -5.48 -20.91
N SER A 212 -0.45 -5.47 -21.41
CA SER A 212 0.67 -6.11 -20.70
C SER A 212 1.16 -5.26 -19.51
N PRO A 213 1.82 -5.87 -18.50
CA PRO A 213 2.43 -5.13 -17.39
C PRO A 213 3.43 -4.04 -17.86
N VAL A 214 4.13 -4.27 -18.97
CA VAL A 214 5.06 -3.29 -19.55
C VAL A 214 4.30 -2.05 -20.05
N ARG A 215 3.10 -2.24 -20.62
CA ARG A 215 2.24 -1.14 -21.04
C ARG A 215 1.58 -0.47 -19.83
N LEU A 216 1.11 -1.25 -18.84
CA LEU A 216 0.54 -0.74 -17.60
C LEU A 216 1.54 0.15 -16.83
N ARG A 217 2.85 -0.18 -16.86
CA ARG A 217 3.92 0.65 -16.28
C ARG A 217 3.93 2.09 -16.80
N LYS A 218 3.43 2.33 -18.01
CA LYS A 218 3.40 3.65 -18.65
C LYS A 218 2.11 4.42 -18.40
N PHE A 219 1.17 3.87 -17.65
CA PHE A 219 -0.04 4.59 -17.29
C PHE A 219 0.31 5.72 -16.32
N GLU A 220 -0.14 6.92 -16.62
CA GLU A 220 0.17 8.12 -15.83
C GLU A 220 -0.91 8.41 -14.78
N ASN A 221 -2.11 7.87 -14.98
CA ASN A 221 -3.27 8.15 -14.14
C ASN A 221 -3.59 6.97 -13.20
N ASP A 222 -3.22 7.11 -11.94
CA ASP A 222 -3.50 6.12 -10.89
C ASP A 222 -5.01 5.94 -10.64
N ALA A 223 -5.79 7.02 -10.79
CA ALA A 223 -7.25 6.97 -10.63
C ALA A 223 -7.91 6.10 -11.73
N GLU A 224 -7.37 6.10 -12.93
CA GLU A 224 -7.85 5.23 -14.02
C GLU A 224 -7.66 3.76 -13.67
N VAL A 225 -6.49 3.40 -13.15
CA VAL A 225 -6.18 2.02 -12.71
C VAL A 225 -7.11 1.60 -11.58
N SER A 226 -7.32 2.46 -10.59
CA SER A 226 -8.24 2.19 -9.49
C SER A 226 -9.68 2.00 -10.00
N THR A 227 -10.17 2.86 -10.89
CA THR A 227 -11.52 2.77 -11.46
C THR A 227 -11.72 1.48 -12.25
N GLN A 228 -10.80 1.13 -13.14
CA GLN A 228 -10.88 -0.12 -13.93
C GLN A 228 -10.89 -1.35 -13.02
N LEU A 229 -10.11 -1.32 -11.94
CA LEU A 229 -10.06 -2.42 -10.98
C LEU A 229 -11.34 -2.54 -10.17
N VAL A 230 -11.94 -1.41 -9.74
CA VAL A 230 -13.26 -1.39 -9.08
C VAL A 230 -14.33 -1.97 -9.99
N GLU A 231 -14.37 -1.55 -11.25
CA GLU A 231 -15.31 -2.10 -12.23
C GLU A 231 -15.11 -3.60 -12.44
N TRP A 232 -13.85 -4.05 -12.55
CA TRP A 232 -13.55 -5.47 -12.72
C TRP A 232 -14.00 -6.29 -11.52
N VAL A 233 -13.79 -5.81 -10.30
CA VAL A 233 -14.26 -6.49 -9.08
C VAL A 233 -15.76 -6.63 -9.06
N GLN A 234 -16.50 -5.61 -9.51
CA GLN A 234 -17.97 -5.59 -9.51
C GLN A 234 -18.60 -6.40 -10.64
N LYS A 235 -17.87 -6.71 -11.72
CA LYS A 235 -18.40 -7.54 -12.80
C LYS A 235 -18.79 -8.93 -12.27
N PRO A 236 -19.96 -9.46 -12.63
CA PRO A 236 -20.32 -10.83 -12.29
C PRO A 236 -19.30 -11.81 -12.89
N GLU A 237 -19.00 -12.89 -12.19
CA GLU A 237 -18.16 -13.97 -12.75
C GLU A 237 -18.91 -14.59 -13.93
N ARG A 238 -18.22 -14.77 -15.06
CA ARG A 238 -18.76 -15.55 -16.17
C ARG A 238 -18.96 -16.99 -15.66
N ARG A 239 -20.17 -17.54 -15.85
CA ARG A 239 -20.46 -18.96 -15.54
C ARG A 239 -19.51 -19.84 -16.37
N GLY A 240 -18.36 -20.16 -15.85
CA GLY A 240 -17.30 -20.94 -16.51
C GLY A 240 -16.00 -20.99 -15.75
N ASP A 241 -15.77 -20.07 -14.81
CA ASP A 241 -14.51 -19.98 -14.05
C ASP A 241 -14.55 -20.68 -12.69
N ALA A 242 -15.60 -21.48 -12.44
CA ALA A 242 -15.73 -22.33 -11.26
C ALA A 242 -15.13 -23.73 -11.59
N CYS A 243 -13.82 -23.86 -11.46
CA CYS A 243 -13.12 -25.13 -11.31
C CYS A 243 -12.17 -25.04 -10.12
#